data_173c188785e2c0c2cb0780b04c0fc9df
#
_entry.id   173c188785e2c0c2cb0780b04c0fc9df
#
_cell.length_a   1.000
_cell.length_b   1.000
_cell.length_c   1.000
_cell.angle_alpha   90.00
_cell.angle_beta   90.00
_cell.angle_gamma   90.00
#
_symmetry.space_group_name_H-M   'P 1'
#
loop_
_entity.id
_entity.type
_entity.pdbx_description
1 polymer ?
#
loop_
_entity_poly.entity_id
_entity_poly.type
_entity_poly.pdbx_seq_one_letter_code
_entity_poly.pdbx_strand_id
1 'polypeptide(L)'
;MKKSNEALLVIDYTNDFVASNGALTTGVVGQKIESEIIKLANQELREDGWVFLPTDVHVEGDPYHPETKLFPAHNLKGTWGRDFYGQLQDWYDLNKANQRVKVLDKTRYSAFAGTDLDMQLRARKIDTVRLVGVCTDICILHTAVDAYNLGYRIIINEKGVATFTEHGQEWALEHFKNALGAQVE
;
A
#
# COMPACT_ATOMS: atom_id res chain seq x y z
N MET A 1 18.41 -10.62 -18.24
CA MET A 1 17.11 -10.93 -17.59
C MET A 1 16.04 -10.06 -18.22
N LYS A 2 14.83 -10.59 -18.39
CA LYS A 2 13.71 -9.79 -18.91
C LYS A 2 13.31 -8.82 -17.79
N LYS A 3 13.38 -7.52 -18.04
CA LYS A 3 12.98 -6.48 -17.10
C LYS A 3 11.52 -6.74 -16.69
N SER A 4 11.24 -6.85 -15.40
CA SER A 4 9.86 -7.03 -14.92
C SER A 4 9.02 -5.83 -15.34
N ASN A 5 7.84 -6.07 -15.92
CA ASN A 5 6.85 -5.04 -16.18
C ASN A 5 5.92 -4.89 -14.97
N GLU A 6 6.33 -5.38 -13.81
CA GLU A 6 5.61 -5.36 -12.55
C GLU A 6 6.21 -4.33 -11.59
N ALA A 7 5.39 -3.79 -10.71
CA ALA A 7 5.80 -3.01 -9.55
C ALA A 7 5.08 -3.50 -8.30
N LEU A 8 5.81 -3.58 -7.19
CA LEU A 8 5.24 -3.78 -5.87
C LEU A 8 4.77 -2.44 -5.29
N LEU A 9 3.52 -2.37 -4.86
CA LEU A 9 2.95 -1.25 -4.11
C LEU A 9 2.74 -1.69 -2.66
N VAL A 10 3.52 -1.14 -1.73
CA VAL A 10 3.35 -1.33 -0.28
C VAL A 10 2.53 -0.16 0.24
N ILE A 11 1.24 -0.39 0.49
CA ILE A 11 0.26 0.66 0.76
C ILE A 11 0.06 0.80 2.27
N ASP A 12 0.30 2.00 2.79
CA ASP A 12 -0.08 2.45 4.14
C ASP A 12 0.45 1.58 5.30
N TYR A 13 1.58 0.93 5.15
CA TYR A 13 2.13 0.09 6.20
C TYR A 13 2.93 0.91 7.21
N THR A 14 2.20 1.73 7.99
CA THR A 14 2.72 2.73 8.94
C THR A 14 2.42 2.36 10.39
N ASN A 15 3.05 3.06 11.32
CA ASN A 15 2.83 2.82 12.75
C ASN A 15 1.39 3.06 13.17
N ASP A 16 0.72 4.11 12.68
CA ASP A 16 -0.66 4.38 13.04
C ASP A 16 -1.63 3.29 12.57
N PHE A 17 -1.34 2.63 11.46
CA PHE A 17 -2.18 1.55 10.95
C PHE A 17 -1.81 0.15 11.44
N VAL A 18 -0.60 -0.05 12.02
CA VAL A 18 -0.11 -1.41 12.31
C VAL A 18 0.38 -1.58 13.75
N ALA A 19 1.03 -0.57 14.34
CA ALA A 19 1.53 -0.68 15.70
C ALA A 19 0.39 -0.82 16.71
N SER A 20 0.61 -1.58 17.80
CA SER A 20 -0.42 -1.82 18.82
C SER A 20 -0.95 -0.54 19.47
N ASN A 21 -0.15 0.53 19.46
CA ASN A 21 -0.50 1.87 19.97
C ASN A 21 -0.74 2.88 18.85
N GLY A 22 -0.89 2.43 17.62
CA GLY A 22 -1.24 3.27 16.46
C GLY A 22 -2.66 3.82 16.57
N ALA A 23 -2.87 5.03 16.05
CA ALA A 23 -4.13 5.75 16.21
C ALA A 23 -5.32 5.06 15.51
N LEU A 24 -5.07 4.30 14.45
CA LEU A 24 -6.09 3.57 13.68
C LEU A 24 -5.56 2.17 13.31
N THR A 25 -5.15 1.42 14.31
CA THR A 25 -4.39 0.18 14.13
C THR A 25 -5.26 -1.01 13.71
N THR A 26 -4.78 -1.78 12.74
CA THR A 26 -5.26 -3.13 12.41
C THR A 26 -4.78 -4.19 13.41
N GLY A 27 -3.83 -3.83 14.28
CA GLY A 27 -3.31 -4.69 15.34
C GLY A 27 -2.59 -5.93 14.80
N VAL A 28 -2.79 -7.06 15.50
CA VAL A 28 -2.06 -8.31 15.25
C VAL A 28 -2.19 -8.81 13.81
N VAL A 29 -3.34 -8.61 13.15
CA VAL A 29 -3.52 -9.08 11.76
C VAL A 29 -2.63 -8.28 10.80
N GLY A 30 -2.52 -6.96 10.99
CA GLY A 30 -1.59 -6.13 10.22
C GLY A 30 -0.13 -6.44 10.53
N GLN A 31 0.21 -6.75 11.77
CA GLN A 31 1.58 -7.10 12.16
C GLN A 31 2.06 -8.42 11.53
N LYS A 32 1.17 -9.38 11.34
CA LYS A 32 1.48 -10.71 10.78
C LYS A 32 1.93 -10.67 9.31
N ILE A 33 1.55 -9.65 8.55
CA ILE A 33 1.90 -9.57 7.12
C ILE A 33 3.29 -8.98 6.86
N GLU A 34 3.96 -8.46 7.89
CA GLU A 34 5.25 -7.77 7.78
C GLU A 34 6.31 -8.59 7.03
N SER A 35 6.50 -9.85 7.44
CA SER A 35 7.52 -10.71 6.85
C SER A 35 7.30 -10.97 5.36
N GLU A 36 6.04 -11.07 4.93
CA GLU A 36 5.71 -11.25 3.52
C GLU A 36 5.98 -9.97 2.72
N ILE A 37 5.63 -8.79 3.27
CA ILE A 37 5.94 -7.50 2.65
C ILE A 37 7.45 -7.37 2.42
N ILE A 38 8.27 -7.63 3.44
CA ILE A 38 9.73 -7.53 3.35
C ILE A 38 10.30 -8.54 2.35
N LYS A 39 9.80 -9.76 2.34
CA LYS A 39 10.18 -10.80 1.38
C LYS A 39 9.93 -10.34 -0.06
N LEU A 40 8.73 -9.83 -0.35
CA LEU A 40 8.34 -9.36 -1.68
C LEU A 40 9.14 -8.11 -2.09
N ALA A 41 9.34 -7.15 -1.19
CA ALA A 41 10.15 -5.97 -1.46
C ALA A 41 11.60 -6.32 -1.81
N ASN A 42 12.20 -7.26 -1.08
CA ASN A 42 13.54 -7.76 -1.40
C ASN A 42 13.59 -8.54 -2.71
N GLN A 43 12.55 -9.34 -3.01
CA GLN A 43 12.46 -10.06 -4.27
C GLN A 43 12.39 -9.10 -5.45
N GLU A 44 11.51 -8.11 -5.38
CA GLU A 44 11.32 -7.10 -6.43
C GLU A 44 12.63 -6.38 -6.77
N LEU A 45 13.39 -5.95 -5.75
CA LEU A 45 14.69 -5.29 -5.98
C LEU A 45 15.75 -6.24 -6.57
N ARG A 46 15.75 -7.52 -6.20
CA ARG A 46 16.68 -8.52 -6.78
C ARG A 46 16.39 -8.81 -8.26
N GLU A 47 15.13 -8.67 -8.65
CA GLU A 47 14.65 -8.88 -10.03
C GLU A 47 14.68 -7.59 -10.88
N ASP A 48 15.37 -6.55 -10.40
CA ASP A 48 15.42 -5.23 -11.01
C ASP A 48 14.06 -4.54 -11.16
N GLY A 49 13.08 -4.91 -10.34
CA GLY A 49 11.75 -4.33 -10.28
C GLY A 49 11.67 -3.02 -9.50
N TRP A 50 10.47 -2.51 -9.30
CA TRP A 50 10.19 -1.24 -8.65
C TRP A 50 9.34 -1.42 -7.42
N VAL A 51 9.71 -0.77 -6.32
CA VAL A 51 8.92 -0.73 -5.08
C VAL A 51 8.42 0.69 -4.85
N PHE A 52 7.11 0.85 -4.83
CA PHE A 52 6.44 2.09 -4.45
C PHE A 52 5.82 1.92 -3.06
N LEU A 53 5.94 2.96 -2.25
CA LEU A 53 5.36 3.02 -0.91
C LEU A 53 4.35 4.19 -0.86
N PRO A 54 3.15 4.01 -1.46
CA PRO A 54 2.08 5.00 -1.32
C PRO A 54 1.66 5.07 0.14
N THR A 55 1.83 6.23 0.74
CA THR A 55 1.65 6.40 2.19
C THR A 55 0.71 7.56 2.44
N ASP A 56 -0.34 7.28 3.17
CA ASP A 56 -1.33 8.25 3.57
C ASP A 56 -0.70 9.39 4.39
N VAL A 57 -1.17 10.62 4.18
CA VAL A 57 -0.69 11.80 4.87
C VAL A 57 -1.83 12.76 5.18
N HIS A 58 -1.94 13.11 6.45
CA HIS A 58 -2.88 14.11 6.93
C HIS A 58 -2.16 15.35 7.47
N VAL A 59 -2.87 16.47 7.42
CA VAL A 59 -2.49 17.71 8.10
C VAL A 59 -3.40 17.86 9.31
N GLU A 60 -2.84 18.14 10.47
CA GLU A 60 -3.61 18.33 11.69
C GLU A 60 -4.63 19.46 11.53
N GLY A 61 -5.87 19.16 11.90
CA GLY A 61 -6.96 20.13 11.88
C GLY A 61 -7.52 20.50 10.50
N ASP A 62 -7.15 19.80 9.42
CA ASP A 62 -7.73 20.04 8.09
C ASP A 62 -9.23 19.64 8.06
N PRO A 63 -10.16 20.62 7.99
CA PRO A 63 -11.59 20.33 7.99
C PRO A 63 -12.11 19.84 6.63
N TYR A 64 -11.29 19.91 5.58
CA TYR A 64 -11.68 19.59 4.21
C TYR A 64 -11.26 18.17 3.80
N HIS A 65 -10.40 17.52 4.60
CA HIS A 65 -10.05 16.12 4.34
C HIS A 65 -11.26 15.23 4.66
N PRO A 66 -11.67 14.34 3.74
CA PRO A 66 -12.91 13.55 3.92
C PRO A 66 -12.86 12.65 5.15
N GLU A 67 -11.69 12.17 5.55
CA GLU A 67 -11.52 11.26 6.69
C GLU A 67 -11.54 11.95 8.04
N THR A 68 -11.37 13.27 8.11
CA THR A 68 -11.37 14.03 9.38
C THR A 68 -12.63 13.82 10.21
N LYS A 69 -13.77 13.51 9.56
CA LYS A 69 -15.04 13.25 10.24
C LYS A 69 -15.32 11.76 10.49
N LEU A 70 -14.52 10.88 9.95
CA LEU A 70 -14.75 9.44 9.97
C LEU A 70 -13.86 8.72 10.99
N PHE A 71 -12.63 9.20 11.14
CA PHE A 71 -11.60 8.52 11.92
C PHE A 71 -10.88 9.47 12.87
N PRO A 72 -10.24 8.97 13.95
CA PRO A 72 -9.31 9.76 14.73
C PRO A 72 -8.16 10.26 13.85
N ALA A 73 -7.51 11.34 14.27
CA ALA A 73 -6.33 11.84 13.58
C ALA A 73 -5.24 10.77 13.50
N HIS A 74 -4.75 10.49 12.32
CA HIS A 74 -3.76 9.46 12.04
C HIS A 74 -2.85 9.89 10.89
N ASN A 75 -1.71 9.24 10.74
CA ASN A 75 -0.72 9.53 9.70
C ASN A 75 -0.43 11.02 9.52
N LEU A 76 -0.40 11.77 10.63
CA LEU A 76 -0.09 13.19 10.59
C LEU A 76 1.35 13.40 10.08
N LYS A 77 1.51 14.36 9.19
CA LYS A 77 2.81 14.67 8.57
C LYS A 77 3.88 14.97 9.61
N GLY A 78 5.00 14.23 9.54
CA GLY A 78 6.16 14.45 10.42
C GLY A 78 6.01 13.84 11.82
N THR A 79 5.01 12.98 12.06
CA THR A 79 4.86 12.26 13.33
C THR A 79 5.30 10.81 13.19
N TRP A 80 5.61 10.19 14.35
CA TRP A 80 5.92 8.75 14.44
C TRP A 80 4.82 7.87 13.83
N GLY A 81 3.56 8.26 13.97
CA GLY A 81 2.44 7.49 13.43
C GLY A 81 2.54 7.25 11.93
N ARG A 82 3.13 8.20 11.21
CA ARG A 82 3.32 8.11 9.75
C ARG A 82 4.62 7.42 9.33
N ASP A 83 5.56 7.17 10.22
CA ASP A 83 6.76 6.39 9.89
C ASP A 83 6.35 4.94 9.56
N PHE A 84 7.14 4.26 8.74
CA PHE A 84 6.85 2.87 8.40
C PHE A 84 6.92 1.98 9.65
N TYR A 85 6.08 0.95 9.69
CA TYR A 85 6.05 0.03 10.80
C TYR A 85 7.23 -0.96 10.76
N GLY A 86 7.84 -1.17 11.92
CA GLY A 86 8.75 -2.28 12.21
C GLY A 86 9.89 -2.45 11.20
N GLN A 87 10.06 -3.66 10.69
CA GLN A 87 11.13 -4.01 9.74
C GLN A 87 11.01 -3.27 8.40
N LEU A 88 9.82 -2.77 8.03
CA LEU A 88 9.70 -1.96 6.81
C LEU A 88 10.44 -0.63 6.94
N GLN A 89 10.48 -0.04 8.13
CA GLN A 89 11.27 1.16 8.38
C GLN A 89 12.77 0.86 8.18
N ASP A 90 13.27 -0.20 8.78
CA ASP A 90 14.67 -0.61 8.64
C ASP A 90 15.00 -0.91 7.17
N TRP A 91 14.12 -1.63 6.48
CA TRP A 91 14.28 -1.94 5.06
C TRP A 91 14.30 -0.66 4.21
N TYR A 92 13.42 0.29 4.48
CA TYR A 92 13.38 1.57 3.78
C TYR A 92 14.66 2.37 4.01
N ASP A 93 15.13 2.47 5.23
CA ASP A 93 16.36 3.20 5.57
C ASP A 93 17.59 2.66 4.84
N LEU A 94 17.66 1.34 4.66
CA LEU A 94 18.71 0.69 3.88
C LEU A 94 18.57 0.92 2.37
N ASN A 95 17.36 1.10 1.87
CA ASN A 95 17.07 1.13 0.42
C ASN A 95 16.62 2.50 -0.11
N LYS A 96 16.41 3.52 0.72
CA LYS A 96 15.88 4.84 0.30
C LYS A 96 16.75 5.58 -0.73
N ALA A 97 18.04 5.27 -0.82
CA ALA A 97 18.93 5.80 -1.85
C ALA A 97 18.82 5.04 -3.20
N ASN A 98 18.14 3.90 -3.23
CA ASN A 98 17.92 3.15 -4.45
C ASN A 98 16.87 3.86 -5.31
N GLN A 99 17.21 4.16 -6.55
CA GLN A 99 16.31 4.84 -7.49
C GLN A 99 15.02 4.07 -7.78
N ARG A 100 15.00 2.77 -7.49
CA ARG A 100 13.83 1.89 -7.69
C ARG A 100 12.87 1.87 -6.50
N VAL A 101 13.20 2.55 -5.40
CA VAL A 101 12.34 2.69 -4.22
C VAL A 101 11.76 4.09 -4.21
N LYS A 102 10.43 4.21 -4.15
CA LYS A 102 9.72 5.48 -4.25
C LYS A 102 8.66 5.59 -3.16
N VAL A 103 8.75 6.59 -2.32
CA VAL A 103 7.66 6.99 -1.41
C VAL A 103 6.76 7.98 -2.13
N LEU A 104 5.46 7.83 -1.95
CA LEU A 104 4.44 8.72 -2.52
C LEU A 104 3.48 9.15 -1.41
N ASP A 105 3.38 10.44 -1.17
CA ASP A 105 2.35 10.99 -0.31
C ASP A 105 1.00 10.89 -1.02
N LYS A 106 0.01 10.26 -0.38
CA LYS A 106 -1.38 10.25 -0.85
C LYS A 106 -2.31 10.84 0.20
N THR A 107 -3.41 11.43 -0.24
CA THR A 107 -4.43 12.06 0.63
C THR A 107 -5.82 11.48 0.37
N ARG A 108 -5.90 10.34 -0.26
CA ARG A 108 -7.12 9.58 -0.55
C ARG A 108 -6.81 8.09 -0.41
N TYR A 109 -7.83 7.25 -0.30
CA TYR A 109 -7.66 5.80 -0.17
C TYR A 109 -6.84 5.22 -1.32
N SER A 110 -7.20 5.55 -2.55
CA SER A 110 -6.47 5.08 -3.71
C SER A 110 -5.09 5.73 -3.84
N ALA A 111 -4.08 4.91 -4.12
CA ALA A 111 -2.72 5.37 -4.41
C ALA A 111 -2.63 6.15 -5.74
N PHE A 112 -3.62 6.05 -6.61
CA PHE A 112 -3.67 6.80 -7.87
C PHE A 112 -4.34 8.16 -7.73
N ALA A 113 -5.24 8.31 -6.74
CA ALA A 113 -6.05 9.52 -6.62
C ALA A 113 -5.22 10.73 -6.15
N GLY A 114 -5.01 11.69 -7.04
CA GLY A 114 -4.29 12.93 -6.75
C GLY A 114 -2.76 12.77 -6.63
N THR A 115 -2.21 11.64 -7.08
CA THR A 115 -0.76 11.38 -7.12
C THR A 115 -0.26 11.29 -8.56
N ASP A 116 1.04 11.21 -8.75
CA ASP A 116 1.67 10.97 -10.04
C ASP A 116 1.99 9.48 -10.30
N LEU A 117 1.40 8.55 -9.52
CA LEU A 117 1.71 7.12 -9.60
C LEU A 117 1.53 6.56 -11.01
N ASP A 118 0.40 6.83 -11.67
CA ASP A 118 0.13 6.35 -13.04
C ASP A 118 1.21 6.84 -14.02
N MET A 119 1.57 8.12 -13.97
CA MET A 119 2.63 8.67 -14.80
C MET A 119 3.97 7.97 -14.55
N GLN A 120 4.31 7.72 -13.28
CA GLN A 120 5.54 7.03 -12.91
C GLN A 120 5.58 5.59 -13.41
N LEU A 121 4.48 4.85 -13.28
CA LEU A 121 4.37 3.47 -13.75
C LEU A 121 4.49 3.39 -15.27
N ARG A 122 3.75 4.23 -16.01
CA ARG A 122 3.79 4.26 -17.48
C ARG A 122 5.15 4.66 -18.05
N ALA A 123 5.80 5.66 -17.43
CA ALA A 123 7.14 6.07 -17.84
C ALA A 123 8.17 4.92 -17.73
N ARG A 124 7.89 3.94 -16.87
CA ARG A 124 8.71 2.73 -16.64
C ARG A 124 8.24 1.51 -17.41
N LYS A 125 7.16 1.66 -18.20
CA LYS A 125 6.50 0.57 -18.95
C LYS A 125 5.99 -0.55 -18.05
N ILE A 126 5.57 -0.21 -16.83
CA ILE A 126 4.92 -1.11 -15.89
C ILE A 126 3.46 -1.24 -16.32
N ASP A 127 2.99 -2.47 -16.44
CA ASP A 127 1.62 -2.81 -16.81
C ASP A 127 0.94 -3.70 -15.77
N THR A 128 1.67 -4.07 -14.73
CA THR A 128 1.22 -4.96 -13.65
C THR A 128 1.56 -4.35 -12.31
N VAL A 129 0.60 -4.32 -11.40
CA VAL A 129 0.80 -3.86 -10.03
C VAL A 129 0.48 -4.99 -9.05
N ARG A 130 1.43 -5.27 -8.16
CA ARG A 130 1.25 -6.18 -7.03
C ARG A 130 0.97 -5.34 -5.80
N LEU A 131 -0.15 -5.58 -5.13
CA LEU A 131 -0.59 -4.80 -3.98
C LEU A 131 -0.41 -5.58 -2.69
N VAL A 132 0.21 -4.93 -1.70
CA VAL A 132 0.36 -5.39 -0.32
C VAL A 132 0.17 -4.21 0.64
N GLY A 133 -0.05 -4.49 1.92
CA GLY A 133 -0.25 -3.47 2.97
C GLY A 133 -1.64 -3.49 3.57
N VAL A 134 -2.13 -2.32 3.98
CA VAL A 134 -3.41 -2.15 4.71
C VAL A 134 -4.20 -0.95 4.18
N CYS A 135 -5.53 -0.90 4.32
CA CYS A 135 -6.43 -1.99 4.68
C CYS A 135 -6.96 -2.64 3.40
N THR A 136 -7.15 -3.97 3.43
CA THR A 136 -7.54 -4.76 2.24
C THR A 136 -8.81 -4.24 1.58
N ASP A 137 -9.83 -3.93 2.36
CA ASP A 137 -11.15 -3.45 1.92
C ASP A 137 -11.27 -1.92 1.81
N ILE A 138 -10.18 -1.18 2.06
CA ILE A 138 -10.17 0.29 1.97
C ILE A 138 -9.09 0.72 0.97
N CYS A 139 -7.88 1.01 1.41
CA CYS A 139 -6.84 1.59 0.54
C CYS A 139 -6.39 0.63 -0.56
N ILE A 140 -6.25 -0.67 -0.25
CA ILE A 140 -5.93 -1.70 -1.26
C ILE A 140 -7.07 -1.81 -2.27
N LEU A 141 -8.32 -1.90 -1.80
CA LEU A 141 -9.49 -2.00 -2.68
C LEU A 141 -9.60 -0.80 -3.63
N HIS A 142 -9.55 0.42 -3.10
CA HIS A 142 -9.70 1.62 -3.94
C HIS A 142 -8.54 1.76 -4.93
N THR A 143 -7.33 1.38 -4.52
CA THR A 143 -6.17 1.34 -5.44
C THR A 143 -6.36 0.28 -6.53
N ALA A 144 -6.88 -0.90 -6.19
CA ALA A 144 -7.16 -1.95 -7.17
C ALA A 144 -8.25 -1.55 -8.16
N VAL A 145 -9.31 -0.85 -7.71
CA VAL A 145 -10.37 -0.31 -8.58
C VAL A 145 -9.81 0.70 -9.57
N ASP A 146 -8.97 1.63 -9.13
CA ASP A 146 -8.35 2.60 -10.04
C ASP A 146 -7.35 1.92 -10.97
N ALA A 147 -6.57 0.96 -10.50
CA ALA A 147 -5.67 0.16 -11.35
C ALA A 147 -6.45 -0.57 -12.45
N TYR A 148 -7.61 -1.17 -12.11
CA TYR A 148 -8.52 -1.80 -13.08
C TYR A 148 -9.01 -0.80 -14.13
N ASN A 149 -9.51 0.36 -13.70
CA ASN A 149 -10.02 1.40 -14.60
C ASN A 149 -8.92 1.98 -15.51
N LEU A 150 -7.66 2.00 -15.04
CA LEU A 150 -6.50 2.45 -15.81
C LEU A 150 -5.89 1.35 -16.69
N GLY A 151 -6.41 0.11 -16.63
CA GLY A 151 -5.99 -1.01 -17.47
C GLY A 151 -4.72 -1.74 -17.02
N TYR A 152 -4.36 -1.64 -15.73
CA TYR A 152 -3.28 -2.45 -15.15
C TYR A 152 -3.75 -3.88 -14.88
N ARG A 153 -2.84 -4.83 -15.02
CA ARG A 153 -2.99 -6.15 -14.41
C ARG A 153 -2.75 -6.03 -12.92
N ILE A 154 -3.58 -6.72 -12.13
CA ILE A 154 -3.59 -6.60 -10.67
C ILE A 154 -3.26 -7.95 -10.05
N ILE A 155 -2.30 -7.94 -9.14
CA ILE A 155 -1.96 -9.08 -8.30
C ILE A 155 -2.15 -8.65 -6.85
N ILE A 156 -2.94 -9.40 -6.10
CA ILE A 156 -3.11 -9.24 -4.66
C ILE A 156 -2.37 -10.40 -3.98
N ASN A 157 -1.38 -10.11 -3.16
CA ASN A 157 -0.77 -11.14 -2.33
C ASN A 157 -1.60 -11.28 -1.05
N GLU A 158 -2.36 -12.39 -0.93
CA GLU A 158 -3.28 -12.61 0.18
C GLU A 158 -2.57 -12.59 1.55
N LYS A 159 -1.34 -13.11 1.61
CA LYS A 159 -0.53 -13.11 2.84
C LYS A 159 0.13 -11.77 3.15
N GLY A 160 0.07 -10.84 2.22
CA GLY A 160 0.64 -9.50 2.31
C GLY A 160 -0.38 -8.39 2.51
N VAL A 161 -1.67 -8.72 2.67
CA VAL A 161 -2.74 -7.73 2.93
C VAL A 161 -3.53 -8.06 4.18
N ALA A 162 -3.96 -7.04 4.92
CA ALA A 162 -4.77 -7.19 6.13
C ALA A 162 -5.74 -6.02 6.31
N THR A 163 -6.83 -6.26 7.02
CA THR A 163 -7.80 -5.24 7.43
C THR A 163 -8.35 -5.49 8.83
N PHE A 164 -9.25 -4.61 9.29
CA PHE A 164 -9.78 -4.62 10.67
C PHE A 164 -10.68 -5.82 10.99
N THR A 165 -11.37 -6.37 10.00
CA THR A 165 -12.37 -7.42 10.21
C THR A 165 -12.17 -8.60 9.25
N GLU A 166 -12.47 -9.81 9.72
CA GLU A 166 -12.44 -11.02 8.91
C GLU A 166 -13.39 -10.92 7.71
N HIS A 167 -14.60 -10.44 7.94
CA HIS A 167 -15.59 -10.24 6.87
C HIS A 167 -15.10 -9.26 5.80
N GLY A 168 -14.47 -8.14 6.19
CA GLY A 168 -13.89 -7.18 5.24
C GLY A 168 -12.77 -7.82 4.41
N GLN A 169 -11.94 -8.64 5.05
CA GLN A 169 -10.86 -9.38 4.37
C GLN A 169 -11.42 -10.34 3.31
N GLU A 170 -12.33 -11.22 3.71
CA GLU A 170 -12.93 -12.22 2.83
C GLU A 170 -13.67 -11.58 1.66
N TRP A 171 -14.54 -10.61 1.96
CA TRP A 171 -15.31 -9.90 0.94
C TRP A 171 -14.40 -9.20 -0.08
N ALA A 172 -13.36 -8.50 0.37
CA ALA A 172 -12.46 -7.81 -0.54
C ALA A 172 -11.67 -8.78 -1.43
N LEU A 173 -11.17 -9.89 -0.88
CA LEU A 173 -10.46 -10.91 -1.65
C LEU A 173 -11.36 -11.54 -2.73
N GLU A 174 -12.63 -11.81 -2.41
CA GLU A 174 -13.61 -12.26 -3.40
C GLU A 174 -13.89 -11.19 -4.46
N HIS A 175 -14.06 -9.95 -4.05
CA HIS A 175 -14.30 -8.82 -4.96
C HIS A 175 -13.16 -8.62 -5.96
N PHE A 176 -11.90 -8.69 -5.50
CA PHE A 176 -10.73 -8.61 -6.39
C PHE A 176 -10.78 -9.67 -7.49
N LYS A 177 -11.12 -10.93 -7.14
CA LYS A 177 -11.21 -12.03 -8.12
C LYS A 177 -12.38 -11.83 -9.07
N ASN A 178 -13.57 -11.60 -8.51
CA ASN A 178 -14.82 -11.73 -9.24
C ASN A 178 -15.22 -10.46 -10.01
N ALA A 179 -14.85 -9.28 -9.51
CA ALA A 179 -15.21 -8.00 -10.10
C ALA A 179 -14.06 -7.33 -10.86
N LEU A 180 -12.82 -7.46 -10.36
CA LEU A 180 -11.66 -6.79 -10.97
C LEU A 180 -10.78 -7.74 -11.80
N GLY A 181 -11.06 -9.05 -11.79
CA GLY A 181 -10.25 -10.04 -12.51
C GLY A 181 -8.81 -10.11 -12.00
N ALA A 182 -8.57 -9.72 -10.75
CA ALA A 182 -7.24 -9.74 -10.16
C ALA A 182 -6.79 -11.17 -9.87
N GLN A 183 -5.49 -11.41 -10.02
CA GLN A 183 -4.86 -12.63 -9.50
C GLN A 183 -4.68 -12.47 -7.99
N VAL A 184 -5.25 -13.38 -7.20
CA VAL A 184 -5.07 -13.47 -5.74
C VAL A 184 -4.26 -14.71 -5.43
N GLU A 185 -3.10 -14.55 -4.77
CA GLU A 185 -2.12 -15.63 -4.52
C GLU A 185 -1.57 -15.64 -3.09
#